data_603a9568cfda6aaa018d271df057d740
#
_entry.id   603a9568cfda6aaa018d271df057d740
#
_cell.length_a   1.000
_cell.length_b   1.000
_cell.length_c   1.000
_cell.angle_alpha   90.00
_cell.angle_beta   90.00
_cell.angle_gamma   90.00
#
_symmetry.space_group_name_H-M   'P 1'
#
loop_
_entity.id
_entity.type
_entity.pdbx_description
1 polymer ?
#
loop_
_entity_poly.entity_id
_entity_poly.type
_entity_poly.pdbx_seq_one_letter_code
_entity_poly.pdbx_strand_id
1 'polypeptide(L)'
;MDEDRPLLFTPLVRQAGEPLPDWLFGPAGMAGLPAPLLPPQGVNIAVGVDIIEVERVRKVYERHGERFLQRIFTELEIRQCRGKVARFAGRFAAKEAISKALGTGLHGVAWREMEIVQLRSGRPTVRLHGKAKARAAQLGISAFDVSMADLAQFSIAVAVAVQTERKQ
;
A
#
# COMPACT_ATOMS: atom_id res chain seq x y z
N MET A 1 20.17 4.11 35.66
CA MET A 1 19.14 4.94 35.02
C MET A 1 19.86 5.77 34.00
N ASP A 2 19.84 5.33 32.76
CA ASP A 2 20.58 5.91 31.63
C ASP A 2 19.56 6.61 30.74
N GLU A 3 19.29 7.89 31.02
CA GLU A 3 18.25 8.72 30.40
C GLU A 3 18.71 9.42 29.11
N ASP A 4 19.91 9.12 28.59
CA ASP A 4 20.49 9.78 27.42
C ASP A 4 20.69 8.82 26.21
N ARG A 5 19.68 8.03 25.87
CA ARG A 5 19.64 7.47 24.51
C ARG A 5 18.97 8.48 23.57
N PRO A 6 19.70 9.12 22.65
CA PRO A 6 19.07 9.95 21.65
C PRO A 6 18.12 9.06 20.83
N LEU A 7 16.87 9.48 20.77
CA LEU A 7 15.88 8.89 19.86
C LEU A 7 16.48 8.90 18.45
N LEU A 8 16.53 7.74 17.82
CA LEU A 8 17.09 7.47 16.49
C LEU A 8 16.38 8.21 15.32
N PHE A 9 15.65 9.27 15.61
CA PHE A 9 15.02 10.14 14.64
C PHE A 9 15.42 11.60 14.87
N THR A 10 16.70 11.90 14.67
CA THR A 10 17.04 13.27 14.32
C THR A 10 16.70 13.43 12.85
N PRO A 11 15.76 14.31 12.47
CA PRO A 11 15.55 14.59 11.06
C PRO A 11 16.86 15.11 10.49
N LEU A 12 17.42 14.43 9.52
CA LEU A 12 18.55 14.89 8.71
C LEU A 12 18.08 16.10 7.89
N VAL A 13 18.04 17.27 8.55
CA VAL A 13 17.88 18.54 7.82
C VAL A 13 19.24 18.82 7.19
N ARG A 14 19.36 18.51 5.89
CA ARG A 14 20.57 18.77 5.11
C ARG A 14 20.40 20.03 4.27
N GLN A 15 21.48 20.78 4.13
CA GLN A 15 21.54 21.84 3.12
C GLN A 15 21.71 21.23 1.74
N ALA A 16 21.07 21.83 0.74
CA ALA A 16 21.19 21.37 -0.64
C ALA A 16 22.65 21.44 -1.12
N GLY A 17 23.21 20.28 -1.53
CA GLY A 17 24.57 20.20 -2.05
C GLY A 17 25.60 19.56 -1.14
N GLU A 18 25.28 19.25 0.13
CA GLU A 18 26.21 18.49 0.96
C GLU A 18 26.30 17.02 0.54
N PRO A 19 27.51 16.42 0.42
CA PRO A 19 27.67 15.00 0.11
C PRO A 19 27.05 14.13 1.21
N LEU A 20 26.46 13.01 0.84
CA LEU A 20 25.92 12.05 1.81
C LEU A 20 27.06 11.55 2.70
N PRO A 21 26.87 11.46 4.04
CA PRO A 21 27.93 11.00 4.92
C PRO A 21 28.28 9.54 4.61
N ASP A 22 29.56 9.21 4.64
CA ASP A 22 30.08 7.88 4.29
C ASP A 22 29.47 6.75 5.11
N TRP A 23 29.00 7.04 6.34
CA TRP A 23 28.33 6.05 7.18
C TRP A 23 26.97 5.59 6.65
N LEU A 24 26.34 6.38 5.72
CA LEU A 24 25.01 6.04 5.18
C LEU A 24 25.12 5.00 4.06
N PHE A 25 26.18 5.03 3.25
CA PHE A 25 26.34 4.13 2.10
C PHE A 25 27.76 3.56 1.94
N GLY A 26 28.72 3.96 2.79
CA GLY A 26 30.09 3.46 2.74
C GLY A 26 30.22 2.07 3.37
N PRO A 27 31.30 1.33 3.02
CA PRO A 27 31.58 0.00 3.61
C PRO A 27 31.65 0.03 5.14
N ALA A 28 32.11 1.11 5.74
CA ALA A 28 32.17 1.31 7.18
C ALA A 28 30.78 1.53 7.83
N GLY A 29 29.84 2.14 7.10
CA GLY A 29 28.46 2.33 7.58
C GLY A 29 27.63 1.05 7.59
N MET A 30 28.07 0.04 6.84
CA MET A 30 27.46 -1.29 6.81
C MET A 30 28.10 -2.28 7.82
N ALA A 31 29.26 -1.92 8.40
CA ALA A 31 29.96 -2.75 9.35
C ALA A 31 29.18 -2.78 10.69
N GLY A 32 28.74 -3.97 11.10
CA GLY A 32 28.00 -4.17 12.35
C GLY A 32 26.47 -4.04 12.24
N LEU A 33 25.93 -3.68 11.10
CA LEU A 33 24.51 -3.89 10.85
C LEU A 33 24.25 -5.41 10.71
N PRO A 34 23.17 -5.94 11.33
CA PRO A 34 22.76 -7.30 11.01
C PRO A 34 22.56 -7.37 9.49
N ALA A 35 22.95 -8.51 8.90
CA ALA A 35 22.68 -8.75 7.47
C ALA A 35 21.25 -8.29 7.16
N PRO A 36 21.03 -7.49 6.12
CA PRO A 36 19.68 -7.05 5.79
C PRO A 36 18.81 -8.30 5.78
N LEU A 37 17.65 -8.20 6.44
CA LEU A 37 16.62 -9.26 6.38
C LEU A 37 16.14 -9.33 4.93
N LEU A 38 17.02 -9.87 4.07
CA LEU A 38 16.65 -10.18 2.70
C LEU A 38 15.59 -11.30 2.76
N PRO A 39 14.55 -11.21 1.96
CA PRO A 39 13.63 -12.33 1.85
C PRO A 39 14.42 -13.59 1.51
N PRO A 40 14.00 -14.76 2.01
CA PRO A 40 14.63 -16.03 1.64
C PRO A 40 14.84 -16.11 0.13
N GLN A 41 15.92 -16.75 -0.32
CA GLN A 41 16.16 -16.92 -1.74
C GLN A 41 14.89 -17.50 -2.42
N GLY A 42 14.49 -16.92 -3.54
CA GLY A 42 13.27 -17.31 -4.27
C GLY A 42 11.99 -16.58 -3.82
N VAL A 43 12.08 -15.62 -2.90
CA VAL A 43 10.95 -14.75 -2.53
C VAL A 43 11.24 -13.31 -2.95
N ASN A 44 10.41 -12.76 -3.80
CA ASN A 44 10.43 -11.35 -4.16
C ASN A 44 9.24 -10.63 -3.52
N ILE A 45 9.42 -9.38 -3.16
CA ILE A 45 8.38 -8.54 -2.58
C ILE A 45 8.14 -7.36 -3.50
N ALA A 46 6.89 -7.14 -3.89
CA ALA A 46 6.46 -5.92 -4.56
C ALA A 46 5.64 -5.07 -3.59
N VAL A 47 5.94 -3.79 -3.53
CA VAL A 47 5.28 -2.83 -2.62
C VAL A 47 4.59 -1.75 -3.43
N GLY A 48 3.40 -1.37 -3.01
CA GLY A 48 2.71 -0.19 -3.50
C GLY A 48 2.27 0.67 -2.34
N VAL A 49 2.34 1.97 -2.51
CA VAL A 49 1.87 2.96 -1.53
C VAL A 49 1.03 4.01 -2.24
N ASP A 50 -0.01 4.45 -1.58
CA ASP A 50 -0.83 5.56 -2.04
C ASP A 50 -1.33 6.40 -0.88
N ILE A 51 -1.50 7.71 -1.15
CA ILE A 51 -2.09 8.69 -0.23
C ILE A 51 -3.12 9.51 -1.00
N ILE A 52 -4.27 9.72 -0.40
CA ILE A 52 -5.35 10.49 -1.00
C ILE A 52 -5.97 11.48 0.00
N GLU A 53 -6.31 12.64 -0.47
CA GLU A 53 -7.12 13.61 0.29
C GLU A 53 -8.56 13.12 0.38
N VAL A 54 -9.11 13.03 1.59
CA VAL A 54 -10.49 12.61 1.84
C VAL A 54 -11.46 13.56 1.15
N GLU A 55 -11.13 14.86 1.15
CA GLU A 55 -11.95 15.90 0.51
C GLU A 55 -12.06 15.72 -1.02
N ARG A 56 -10.99 15.25 -1.66
CA ARG A 56 -11.02 14.91 -3.10
C ARG A 56 -12.04 13.81 -3.39
N VAL A 57 -12.07 12.77 -2.56
CA VAL A 57 -13.05 11.68 -2.69
C VAL A 57 -14.46 12.20 -2.40
N ARG A 58 -14.63 13.07 -1.40
CA ARG A 58 -15.92 13.70 -1.07
C ARG A 58 -16.49 14.43 -2.27
N LYS A 59 -15.72 15.33 -2.88
CA LYS A 59 -16.17 16.11 -4.06
C LYS A 59 -16.59 15.21 -5.23
N VAL A 60 -15.86 14.14 -5.49
CA VAL A 60 -16.22 13.19 -6.55
C VAL A 60 -17.51 12.45 -6.20
N TYR A 61 -17.64 12.02 -4.94
CA TYR A 61 -18.84 11.33 -4.47
C TYR A 61 -20.08 12.24 -4.51
N GLU A 62 -19.97 13.50 -4.05
CA GLU A 62 -21.06 14.48 -4.11
C GLU A 62 -21.49 14.78 -5.54
N ARG A 63 -20.53 14.82 -6.48
CA ARG A 63 -20.82 15.11 -7.90
C ARG A 63 -21.45 13.93 -8.64
N HIS A 64 -21.03 12.71 -8.34
CA HIS A 64 -21.35 11.52 -9.15
C HIS A 64 -22.17 10.45 -8.40
N GLY A 65 -22.30 10.58 -7.07
CA GLY A 65 -23.13 9.71 -6.23
C GLY A 65 -22.83 8.22 -6.41
N GLU A 66 -23.92 7.47 -6.54
CA GLU A 66 -23.88 6.01 -6.71
C GLU A 66 -23.07 5.55 -7.94
N ARG A 67 -23.04 6.31 -9.01
CA ARG A 67 -22.26 5.96 -10.21
C ARG A 67 -20.76 5.87 -9.91
N PHE A 68 -20.25 6.78 -9.08
CA PHE A 68 -18.86 6.72 -8.63
C PHE A 68 -18.63 5.47 -7.78
N LEU A 69 -19.51 5.22 -6.80
CA LEU A 69 -19.37 4.07 -5.91
C LEU A 69 -19.37 2.76 -6.69
N GLN A 70 -20.35 2.56 -7.58
CA GLN A 70 -20.49 1.33 -8.36
C GLN A 70 -19.36 1.11 -9.36
N ARG A 71 -18.72 2.18 -9.83
CA ARG A 71 -17.56 2.08 -10.73
C ARG A 71 -16.30 1.60 -10.00
N ILE A 72 -16.12 2.02 -8.75
CA ILE A 72 -14.87 1.82 -8.01
C ILE A 72 -14.97 0.64 -7.03
N PHE A 73 -16.09 0.51 -6.35
CA PHE A 73 -16.24 -0.42 -5.22
C PHE A 73 -17.21 -1.56 -5.55
N THR A 74 -16.97 -2.69 -4.91
CA THR A 74 -17.95 -3.79 -4.92
C THR A 74 -19.10 -3.46 -3.96
N GLU A 75 -20.23 -4.15 -4.11
CA GLU A 75 -21.36 -3.98 -3.19
C GLU A 75 -21.00 -4.28 -1.74
N LEU A 76 -20.10 -5.25 -1.51
CA LEU A 76 -19.61 -5.57 -0.18
C LEU A 76 -18.82 -4.42 0.42
N GLU A 77 -17.92 -3.81 -0.35
CA GLU A 77 -17.16 -2.63 0.08
C GLU A 77 -18.07 -1.46 0.40
N ILE A 78 -19.07 -1.18 -0.44
CA ILE A 78 -20.05 -0.10 -0.24
C ILE A 78 -20.80 -0.33 1.10
N ARG A 79 -21.30 -1.54 1.33
CA ARG A 79 -21.97 -1.89 2.60
C ARG A 79 -21.05 -1.71 3.81
N GLN A 80 -19.80 -2.16 3.71
CA GLN A 80 -18.83 -2.05 4.80
C GLN A 80 -18.40 -0.61 5.10
N CYS A 81 -18.39 0.27 4.09
CA CYS A 81 -18.10 1.69 4.27
C CYS A 81 -19.18 2.43 5.05
N ARG A 82 -20.44 1.97 5.00
CA ARG A 82 -21.57 2.58 5.71
C ARG A 82 -21.73 4.09 5.43
N GLY A 83 -21.55 4.51 4.18
CA GLY A 83 -21.64 5.91 3.75
C GLY A 83 -20.51 6.82 4.25
N LYS A 84 -19.51 6.33 4.95
CA LYS A 84 -18.39 7.15 5.48
C LYS A 84 -17.36 7.42 4.39
N VAL A 85 -17.22 8.68 3.96
CA VAL A 85 -16.32 9.10 2.89
C VAL A 85 -14.86 8.72 3.19
N ALA A 86 -14.38 8.89 4.41
CA ALA A 86 -13.02 8.49 4.78
C ALA A 86 -12.77 6.99 4.52
N ARG A 87 -13.75 6.13 4.78
CA ARG A 87 -13.63 4.69 4.48
C ARG A 87 -13.59 4.38 2.99
N PHE A 88 -14.27 5.18 2.16
CA PHE A 88 -14.12 5.09 0.71
C PHE A 88 -12.75 5.57 0.28
N ALA A 89 -12.24 6.65 0.86
CA ALA A 89 -10.92 7.16 0.57
C ALA A 89 -9.82 6.13 0.91
N GLY A 90 -9.87 5.50 2.09
CA GLY A 90 -8.93 4.45 2.47
C GLY A 90 -8.94 3.26 1.50
N ARG A 91 -10.13 2.78 1.10
CA ARG A 91 -10.22 1.70 0.11
C ARG A 91 -9.75 2.11 -1.27
N PHE A 92 -10.00 3.36 -1.65
CA PHE A 92 -9.50 3.89 -2.92
C PHE A 92 -7.96 3.90 -2.93
N ALA A 93 -7.33 4.45 -1.89
CA ALA A 93 -5.87 4.42 -1.73
C ALA A 93 -5.33 2.97 -1.72
N ALA A 94 -6.02 2.03 -1.06
CA ALA A 94 -5.62 0.63 -1.06
C ALA A 94 -5.66 -0.01 -2.45
N LYS A 95 -6.67 0.29 -3.27
CA LYS A 95 -6.74 -0.20 -4.66
C LYS A 95 -5.63 0.38 -5.52
N GLU A 96 -5.31 1.67 -5.36
CA GLU A 96 -4.17 2.30 -6.03
C GLU A 96 -2.84 1.66 -5.59
N ALA A 97 -2.64 1.44 -4.30
CA ALA A 97 -1.46 0.76 -3.79
C ALA A 97 -1.32 -0.66 -4.37
N ILE A 98 -2.42 -1.44 -4.43
CA ILE A 98 -2.41 -2.77 -5.05
C ILE A 98 -2.07 -2.69 -6.54
N SER A 99 -2.63 -1.74 -7.28
CA SER A 99 -2.35 -1.59 -8.71
C SER A 99 -0.87 -1.24 -8.97
N LYS A 100 -0.25 -0.46 -8.10
CA LYS A 100 1.19 -0.17 -8.11
C LYS A 100 2.03 -1.43 -7.84
N ALA A 101 1.64 -2.23 -6.85
CA ALA A 101 2.32 -3.50 -6.56
C ALA A 101 2.16 -4.53 -7.68
N LEU A 102 1.05 -4.50 -8.44
CA LEU A 102 0.84 -5.30 -9.66
C LEU A 102 1.62 -4.79 -10.89
N GLY A 103 2.22 -3.58 -10.79
CA GLY A 103 2.94 -2.96 -11.90
C GLY A 103 2.05 -2.55 -13.08
N THR A 104 0.74 -2.46 -12.88
CA THR A 104 -0.22 -2.14 -13.96
C THR A 104 -0.62 -0.68 -13.97
N GLY A 105 -0.48 0.02 -12.85
CA GLY A 105 -1.22 1.25 -12.65
C GLY A 105 -2.71 0.99 -12.87
N LEU A 106 -3.45 1.97 -13.34
CA LEU A 106 -4.87 1.82 -13.67
C LEU A 106 -5.14 1.26 -15.07
N HIS A 107 -4.08 0.90 -15.80
CA HIS A 107 -4.20 0.38 -17.14
C HIS A 107 -4.32 -1.15 -17.10
N GLY A 108 -5.42 -1.67 -17.60
CA GLY A 108 -5.61 -3.12 -17.79
C GLY A 108 -6.29 -3.88 -16.66
N VAL A 109 -6.52 -3.28 -15.49
CA VAL A 109 -7.30 -3.87 -14.39
C VAL A 109 -8.43 -2.94 -13.97
N ALA A 110 -9.59 -3.49 -13.64
CA ALA A 110 -10.72 -2.71 -13.17
C ALA A 110 -10.64 -2.51 -11.64
N TRP A 111 -11.10 -1.37 -11.14
CA TRP A 111 -11.13 -1.06 -9.71
C TRP A 111 -11.81 -2.14 -8.86
N ARG A 112 -12.93 -2.66 -9.33
CA ARG A 112 -13.72 -3.69 -8.63
C ARG A 112 -13.04 -5.06 -8.61
N GLU A 113 -12.01 -5.26 -9.43
CA GLU A 113 -11.22 -6.51 -9.44
C GLU A 113 -10.22 -6.58 -8.30
N MET A 114 -10.01 -5.46 -7.58
CA MET A 114 -9.16 -5.36 -6.38
C MET A 114 -10.06 -5.08 -5.17
N GLU A 115 -10.73 -6.08 -4.65
CA GLU A 115 -11.72 -5.94 -3.56
C GLU A 115 -11.04 -5.90 -2.20
N ILE A 116 -11.34 -4.88 -1.39
CA ILE A 116 -10.85 -4.73 -0.01
C ILE A 116 -11.94 -5.14 0.96
N VAL A 117 -11.77 -6.28 1.60
CA VAL A 117 -12.74 -6.83 2.55
C VAL A 117 -12.24 -6.63 3.96
N GLN A 118 -13.05 -5.99 4.80
CA GLN A 118 -12.75 -5.89 6.23
C GLN A 118 -13.29 -7.13 6.95
N LEU A 119 -12.40 -7.84 7.63
CA LEU A 119 -12.75 -8.98 8.45
C LEU A 119 -13.47 -8.54 9.74
N ARG A 120 -14.07 -9.49 10.49
CA ARG A 120 -14.70 -9.21 11.79
C ARG A 120 -13.72 -8.61 12.80
N SER A 121 -12.45 -8.97 12.73
CA SER A 121 -11.36 -8.41 13.54
C SER A 121 -11.04 -6.95 13.23
N GLY A 122 -11.61 -6.38 12.16
CA GLY A 122 -11.25 -5.05 11.65
C GLY A 122 -10.10 -5.07 10.64
N ARG A 123 -9.35 -6.18 10.51
CA ARG A 123 -8.23 -6.30 9.57
C ARG A 123 -8.74 -6.25 8.13
N PRO A 124 -8.15 -5.40 7.26
CA PRO A 124 -8.42 -5.44 5.83
C PRO A 124 -7.74 -6.66 5.20
N THR A 125 -8.35 -7.21 4.16
CA THR A 125 -7.78 -8.25 3.32
C THR A 125 -8.09 -7.99 1.87
N VAL A 126 -7.27 -8.50 0.96
CA VAL A 126 -7.38 -8.32 -0.49
C VAL A 126 -7.98 -9.56 -1.13
N ARG A 127 -8.98 -9.35 -1.99
CA ARG A 127 -9.48 -10.36 -2.91
C ARG A 127 -9.32 -9.86 -4.34
N LEU A 128 -8.59 -10.61 -5.15
CA LEU A 128 -8.40 -10.28 -6.55
C LEU A 128 -9.38 -11.07 -7.42
N HIS A 129 -9.95 -10.39 -8.40
CA HIS A 129 -10.88 -10.93 -9.38
C HIS A 129 -10.37 -10.68 -10.80
N GLY A 130 -10.96 -11.32 -11.79
CA GLY A 130 -10.76 -11.04 -13.20
C GLY A 130 -9.32 -10.86 -13.65
N LYS A 131 -9.05 -9.75 -14.33
CA LYS A 131 -7.72 -9.41 -14.87
C LYS A 131 -6.69 -9.16 -13.78
N ALA A 132 -7.08 -8.57 -12.64
CA ALA A 132 -6.16 -8.35 -11.52
C ALA A 132 -5.65 -9.68 -10.94
N LYS A 133 -6.53 -10.70 -10.80
CA LYS A 133 -6.14 -12.05 -10.41
C LYS A 133 -5.23 -12.72 -11.43
N ALA A 134 -5.55 -12.59 -12.72
CA ALA A 134 -4.72 -13.14 -13.80
C ALA A 134 -3.33 -12.49 -13.81
N ARG A 135 -3.25 -11.17 -13.61
CA ARG A 135 -1.98 -10.45 -13.52
C ARG A 135 -1.13 -10.88 -12.33
N ALA A 136 -1.74 -11.03 -11.16
CA ALA A 136 -1.05 -11.55 -9.98
C ALA A 136 -0.48 -12.96 -10.24
N ALA A 137 -1.25 -13.83 -10.89
CA ALA A 137 -0.79 -15.16 -11.27
C ALA A 137 0.38 -15.13 -12.28
N GLN A 138 0.36 -14.23 -13.27
CA GLN A 138 1.48 -14.04 -14.20
C GLN A 138 2.76 -13.62 -13.49
N LEU A 139 2.64 -12.76 -12.48
CA LEU A 139 3.76 -12.27 -11.67
C LEU A 139 4.24 -13.27 -10.62
N GLY A 140 3.59 -14.43 -10.47
CA GLY A 140 3.90 -15.40 -9.42
C GLY A 140 3.53 -14.90 -8.01
N ILE A 141 2.61 -13.92 -7.90
CA ILE A 141 2.17 -13.40 -6.60
C ILE A 141 1.29 -14.44 -5.93
N SER A 142 1.72 -14.90 -4.77
CA SER A 142 1.04 -15.91 -3.95
C SER A 142 0.18 -15.31 -2.84
N ALA A 143 0.52 -14.11 -2.38
CA ALA A 143 -0.20 -13.43 -1.30
C ALA A 143 -0.14 -11.92 -1.45
N PHE A 144 -1.19 -11.25 -0.94
CA PHE A 144 -1.24 -9.82 -0.70
C PHE A 144 -1.56 -9.55 0.76
N ASP A 145 -0.89 -8.55 1.33
CA ASP A 145 -1.33 -7.91 2.55
C ASP A 145 -1.52 -6.41 2.31
N VAL A 146 -2.42 -5.78 3.07
CA VAL A 146 -2.72 -4.36 2.94
C VAL A 146 -2.91 -3.75 4.31
N SER A 147 -2.34 -2.58 4.50
CA SER A 147 -2.55 -1.74 5.68
C SER A 147 -3.09 -0.38 5.25
N MET A 148 -4.02 0.15 6.04
CA MET A 148 -4.65 1.44 5.77
C MET A 148 -4.68 2.27 7.05
N ALA A 149 -4.45 3.57 6.91
CA ALA A 149 -4.61 4.55 7.98
C ALA A 149 -5.49 5.71 7.48
N ASP A 150 -6.58 5.94 8.18
CA ASP A 150 -7.51 7.03 7.89
C ASP A 150 -7.30 8.17 8.89
N LEU A 151 -6.87 9.32 8.38
CA LEU A 151 -6.78 10.59 9.09
C LEU A 151 -7.95 11.50 8.70
N ALA A 152 -8.11 12.63 9.40
CA ALA A 152 -9.19 13.54 9.10
C ALA A 152 -9.13 14.10 7.66
N GLN A 153 -7.93 14.36 7.15
CA GLN A 153 -7.69 14.98 5.85
C GLN A 153 -7.20 14.00 4.79
N PHE A 154 -6.50 12.95 5.18
CA PHE A 154 -5.86 12.01 4.27
C PHE A 154 -6.17 10.56 4.64
N SER A 155 -6.20 9.70 3.64
CA SER A 155 -6.10 8.25 3.82
C SER A 155 -4.86 7.74 3.14
N ILE A 156 -4.13 6.86 3.82
CA ILE A 156 -2.89 6.26 3.34
C ILE A 156 -3.10 4.76 3.27
N ALA A 157 -2.56 4.13 2.24
CA ALA A 157 -2.54 2.67 2.14
C ALA A 157 -1.19 2.17 1.66
N VAL A 158 -0.80 1.02 2.20
CA VAL A 158 0.37 0.26 1.76
C VAL A 158 -0.11 -1.13 1.37
N ALA A 159 0.29 -1.61 0.21
CA ALA A 159 0.08 -2.97 -0.25
C ALA A 159 1.42 -3.68 -0.39
N VAL A 160 1.50 -4.90 0.10
CA VAL A 160 2.67 -5.78 -0.03
C VAL A 160 2.23 -7.03 -0.76
N ALA A 161 2.91 -7.34 -1.86
CA ALA A 161 2.71 -8.56 -2.63
C ALA A 161 3.92 -9.47 -2.48
N VAL A 162 3.69 -10.73 -2.13
CA VAL A 162 4.72 -11.75 -2.02
C VAL A 162 4.72 -12.57 -3.31
N GLN A 163 5.86 -12.58 -3.99
CA GLN A 163 6.09 -13.40 -5.18
C GLN A 163 6.95 -14.60 -4.79
N THR A 164 6.50 -15.78 -5.12
CA THR A 164 7.29 -17.01 -4.96
C THR A 164 7.73 -17.49 -6.33
N GLU A 165 9.02 -17.85 -6.46
CA GLU A 165 9.50 -18.46 -7.68
C GLU A 165 8.68 -19.71 -7.98
N ARG A 166 8.17 -19.82 -9.20
CA ARG A 166 7.60 -21.09 -9.66
C ARG A 166 8.76 -22.07 -9.77
N LYS A 167 8.77 -23.11 -8.96
CA LYS A 167 9.58 -24.29 -9.26
C LYS A 167 9.14 -24.77 -10.64
N GLN A 168 10.03 -24.63 -11.61
CA GLN A 168 9.91 -25.26 -12.94
C GLN A 168 9.93 -26.78 -12.79
#